data_50c65209a9381994dfb54a3681a1625a
#
_entry.id   50c65209a9381994dfb54a3681a1625a
#
_cell.length_a   1.000
_cell.length_b   1.000
_cell.length_c   1.000
_cell.angle_alpha   90.00
_cell.angle_beta   90.00
_cell.angle_gamma   90.00
#
_symmetry.space_group_name_H-M   'P 1'
#
loop_
_entity.id
_entity.type
_entity.pdbx_description
1 polymer ?
#
loop_
_entity_poly.entity_id
_entity_poly.type
_entity_poly.pdbx_seq_one_letter_code
_entity_poly.pdbx_strand_id
1 'polypeptide(L)'
;MQAFKKVDMESWPRREHYRYYTEALKVEFNMTAPVDVQNLLRFCHAHGCKFYAAAIYCVTKALNRIENFRMFKNADGELCVWDKIVPNFTFFHPDDCTFSDCWTDFSEDFPTFYNAITADMQTYKDVKGIKTKPNQPANFYCVSCTPWTAFTGCGSRVADGQPAYFPIVVMGKYEKCGGKVNMPVNIIIAHAVADGYHAGLFFRYLQEELDFLR
;
A
#
# COMPACT_ATOMS: atom_id res chain seq x y z
N MET A 1 -7.81 5.74 20.18
CA MET A 1 -7.57 4.31 19.86
C MET A 1 -8.14 4.06 18.48
N GLN A 2 -7.40 3.41 17.58
CA GLN A 2 -7.91 3.10 16.23
C GLN A 2 -8.99 2.04 16.35
N ALA A 3 -10.10 2.24 15.63
CA ALA A 3 -11.22 1.32 15.68
C ALA A 3 -10.95 0.08 14.82
N PHE A 4 -11.35 -1.08 15.32
CA PHE A 4 -11.29 -2.36 14.63
C PHE A 4 -12.40 -3.29 15.10
N LYS A 5 -12.70 -4.29 14.29
CA LYS A 5 -13.62 -5.39 14.66
C LYS A 5 -12.89 -6.72 14.62
N LYS A 6 -13.29 -7.65 15.49
CA LYS A 6 -12.80 -9.03 15.47
C LYS A 6 -13.48 -9.79 14.32
N VAL A 7 -12.73 -10.65 13.64
CA VAL A 7 -13.27 -11.57 12.64
C VAL A 7 -13.98 -12.72 13.34
N ASP A 8 -15.23 -12.97 12.97
CA ASP A 8 -15.94 -14.17 13.41
C ASP A 8 -15.44 -15.39 12.63
N MET A 9 -14.54 -16.13 13.25
CA MET A 9 -13.91 -17.30 12.65
C MET A 9 -14.87 -18.46 12.40
N GLU A 10 -16.04 -18.49 13.00
CA GLU A 10 -17.03 -19.56 12.75
C GLU A 10 -17.78 -19.36 11.44
N SER A 11 -18.12 -18.12 11.15
CA SER A 11 -18.84 -17.74 9.93
C SER A 11 -17.95 -17.30 8.78
N TRP A 12 -16.66 -17.01 9.03
CA TRP A 12 -15.77 -16.48 7.99
C TRP A 12 -15.45 -17.53 6.92
N PRO A 13 -15.79 -17.29 5.62
CA PRO A 13 -15.62 -18.28 4.56
C PRO A 13 -14.18 -18.74 4.35
N ARG A 14 -13.17 -17.90 4.70
CA ARG A 14 -11.76 -18.21 4.50
C ARG A 14 -11.09 -18.88 5.70
N ARG A 15 -11.82 -19.27 6.74
CA ARG A 15 -11.24 -19.84 7.98
C ARG A 15 -10.31 -21.04 7.74
N GLU A 16 -10.61 -21.91 6.78
CA GLU A 16 -9.77 -23.07 6.44
C GLU A 16 -8.47 -22.64 5.76
N HIS A 17 -8.56 -21.74 4.78
CA HIS A 17 -7.39 -21.14 4.14
C HIS A 17 -6.51 -20.43 5.15
N TYR A 18 -7.11 -19.65 6.05
CA TYR A 18 -6.39 -18.96 7.11
C TYR A 18 -5.61 -19.92 8.00
N ARG A 19 -6.24 -21.00 8.48
CA ARG A 19 -5.58 -22.01 9.30
C ARG A 19 -4.44 -22.67 8.54
N TYR A 20 -4.69 -23.12 7.31
CA TYR A 20 -3.67 -23.77 6.49
C TYR A 20 -2.44 -22.87 6.26
N TYR A 21 -2.66 -21.62 5.83
CA TYR A 21 -1.56 -20.68 5.56
C TYR A 21 -0.97 -20.02 6.81
N THR A 22 -1.52 -20.26 7.97
CA THR A 22 -0.96 -19.83 9.25
C THR A 22 -0.17 -20.94 9.93
N GLU A 23 -0.66 -22.18 9.86
CA GLU A 23 -0.13 -23.30 10.62
C GLU A 23 0.79 -24.20 9.77
N ALA A 24 0.36 -24.56 8.56
CA ALA A 24 1.05 -25.53 7.73
C ALA A 24 1.98 -24.88 6.69
N LEU A 25 1.53 -23.88 5.96
CA LEU A 25 2.28 -23.27 4.85
C LEU A 25 2.27 -21.73 4.93
N LYS A 26 3.30 -21.18 5.55
CA LYS A 26 3.44 -19.73 5.76
C LYS A 26 4.05 -19.06 4.53
N VAL A 27 3.20 -18.57 3.62
CA VAL A 27 3.63 -17.94 2.37
C VAL A 27 3.00 -16.56 2.17
N GLU A 28 3.67 -15.74 1.41
CA GLU A 28 3.16 -14.48 0.88
C GLU A 28 2.58 -14.70 -0.50
N PHE A 29 1.49 -14.02 -0.80
CA PHE A 29 0.97 -13.87 -2.16
C PHE A 29 1.54 -12.58 -2.74
N ASN A 30 2.12 -12.68 -3.93
CA ASN A 30 2.82 -11.58 -4.60
C ASN A 30 2.31 -11.48 -6.04
N MET A 31 1.87 -10.30 -6.44
CA MET A 31 1.40 -10.04 -7.81
C MET A 31 1.89 -8.68 -8.30
N THR A 32 2.42 -8.67 -9.53
CA THR A 32 2.78 -7.44 -10.25
C THR A 32 1.89 -7.30 -11.48
N ALA A 33 1.31 -6.11 -11.66
CA ALA A 33 0.57 -5.77 -12.87
C ALA A 33 0.82 -4.30 -13.27
N PRO A 34 0.76 -3.98 -14.57
CA PRO A 34 0.78 -2.59 -15.03
C PRO A 34 -0.56 -1.92 -14.77
N VAL A 35 -0.53 -0.64 -14.38
CA VAL A 35 -1.70 0.24 -14.30
C VAL A 35 -1.50 1.46 -15.19
N ASP A 36 -2.57 1.94 -15.82
CA ASP A 36 -2.52 3.14 -16.64
C ASP A 36 -2.59 4.39 -15.75
N VAL A 37 -1.52 5.19 -15.77
CA VAL A 37 -1.41 6.41 -14.95
C VAL A 37 -1.59 7.70 -15.76
N GLN A 38 -2.05 7.62 -17.01
CA GLN A 38 -2.14 8.77 -17.89
C GLN A 38 -3.08 9.85 -17.34
N ASN A 39 -4.23 9.47 -16.79
CA ASN A 39 -5.18 10.41 -16.20
C ASN A 39 -4.62 11.09 -14.95
N LEU A 40 -4.00 10.32 -14.06
CA LEU A 40 -3.33 10.87 -12.87
C LEU A 40 -2.21 11.84 -13.26
N LEU A 41 -1.40 11.56 -14.27
CA LEU A 41 -0.36 12.46 -14.75
C LEU A 41 -0.95 13.78 -15.28
N ARG A 42 -2.05 13.70 -16.05
CA ARG A 42 -2.76 14.89 -16.55
C ARG A 42 -3.32 15.73 -15.38
N PHE A 43 -3.96 15.06 -14.42
CA PHE A 43 -4.48 15.71 -13.21
C PHE A 43 -3.35 16.42 -12.45
N CYS A 44 -2.26 15.72 -12.16
CA CYS A 44 -1.12 16.30 -11.44
C CYS A 44 -0.53 17.51 -12.17
N HIS A 45 -0.41 17.43 -13.49
CA HIS A 45 0.08 18.56 -14.29
C HIS A 45 -0.88 19.77 -14.24
N ALA A 46 -2.18 19.53 -14.40
CA ALA A 46 -3.20 20.58 -14.42
C ALA A 46 -3.33 21.30 -13.06
N HIS A 47 -3.12 20.59 -11.95
CA HIS A 47 -3.33 21.12 -10.60
C HIS A 47 -2.02 21.39 -9.83
N GLY A 48 -0.85 21.19 -10.46
CA GLY A 48 0.45 21.37 -9.80
C GLY A 48 0.71 20.35 -8.66
N CYS A 49 0.11 19.15 -8.75
CA CYS A 49 0.24 18.14 -7.71
C CYS A 49 1.47 17.24 -7.91
N LYS A 50 2.09 16.82 -6.82
CA LYS A 50 3.16 15.81 -6.84
C LYS A 50 2.58 14.43 -7.14
N PHE A 51 3.06 13.80 -8.22
CA PHE A 51 2.59 12.47 -8.66
C PHE A 51 2.64 11.42 -7.54
N TYR A 52 3.75 11.34 -6.81
CA TYR A 52 3.92 10.33 -5.74
C TYR A 52 2.86 10.46 -4.65
N ALA A 53 2.59 11.68 -4.19
CA ALA A 53 1.56 11.94 -3.18
C ALA A 53 0.14 11.55 -3.68
N ALA A 54 -0.18 11.91 -4.93
CA ALA A 54 -1.46 11.57 -5.54
C ALA A 54 -1.59 10.05 -5.81
N ALA A 55 -0.51 9.38 -6.24
CA ALA A 55 -0.49 7.93 -6.41
C ALA A 55 -0.69 7.19 -5.07
N ILE A 56 -0.05 7.65 -3.98
CA ILE A 56 -0.28 7.09 -2.63
C ILE A 56 -1.74 7.23 -2.22
N TYR A 57 -2.40 8.35 -2.52
CA TYR A 57 -3.84 8.50 -2.26
C TYR A 57 -4.66 7.42 -2.95
N CYS A 58 -4.46 7.21 -4.27
CA CYS A 58 -5.19 6.21 -5.04
C CYS A 58 -4.94 4.79 -4.51
N VAL A 59 -3.68 4.45 -4.19
CA VAL A 59 -3.31 3.15 -3.59
C VAL A 59 -4.00 2.97 -2.23
N THR A 60 -3.94 3.98 -1.35
CA THR A 60 -4.55 3.91 -0.02
C THR A 60 -6.05 3.71 -0.11
N LYS A 61 -6.70 4.44 -1.01
CA LYS A 61 -8.14 4.34 -1.24
C LYS A 61 -8.53 2.95 -1.77
N ALA A 62 -7.80 2.43 -2.76
CA ALA A 62 -8.03 1.10 -3.30
C ALA A 62 -7.87 -0.01 -2.24
N LEU A 63 -6.82 0.06 -1.41
CA LEU A 63 -6.59 -0.90 -0.32
C LEU A 63 -7.71 -0.86 0.73
N ASN A 64 -8.17 0.33 1.11
CA ASN A 64 -9.22 0.51 2.11
C ASN A 64 -10.59 -0.04 1.66
N ARG A 65 -10.81 -0.24 0.36
CA ARG A 65 -12.02 -0.89 -0.18
C ARG A 65 -12.05 -2.41 0.01
N ILE A 66 -10.93 -3.03 0.44
CA ILE A 66 -10.79 -4.49 0.56
C ILE A 66 -10.55 -4.85 2.03
N GLU A 67 -11.52 -5.50 2.67
CA GLU A 67 -11.44 -5.87 4.09
C GLU A 67 -10.19 -6.72 4.40
N ASN A 68 -9.84 -7.65 3.53
CA ASN A 68 -8.70 -8.56 3.67
C ASN A 68 -7.35 -7.83 3.78
N PHE A 69 -7.22 -6.65 3.20
CA PHE A 69 -5.99 -5.83 3.28
C PHE A 69 -5.90 -4.95 4.51
N ARG A 70 -6.96 -4.95 5.32
CA ARG A 70 -7.02 -4.26 6.60
C ARG A 70 -6.95 -5.22 7.79
N MET A 71 -6.67 -6.51 7.52
CA MET A 71 -6.59 -7.55 8.56
C MET A 71 -5.26 -7.51 9.31
N PHE A 72 -5.30 -7.85 10.59
CA PHE A 72 -4.14 -7.95 11.47
C PHE A 72 -4.41 -8.91 12.62
N LYS A 73 -3.37 -9.33 13.34
CA LYS A 73 -3.51 -10.04 14.61
C LYS A 73 -3.38 -9.06 15.77
N ASN A 74 -4.33 -9.10 16.70
CA ASN A 74 -4.23 -8.33 17.95
C ASN A 74 -3.24 -9.00 18.93
N ALA A 75 -3.05 -8.40 20.11
CA ALA A 75 -2.13 -8.91 21.14
C ALA A 75 -2.51 -10.31 21.65
N ASP A 76 -3.79 -10.67 21.57
CA ASP A 76 -4.29 -11.99 21.97
C ASP A 76 -4.16 -13.04 20.85
N GLY A 77 -3.57 -12.66 19.69
CA GLY A 77 -3.41 -13.52 18.52
C GLY A 77 -4.68 -13.69 17.68
N GLU A 78 -5.72 -12.94 17.96
CA GLU A 78 -6.99 -13.00 17.26
C GLU A 78 -6.95 -12.19 15.96
N LEU A 79 -7.58 -12.71 14.90
CA LEU A 79 -7.69 -12.00 13.64
C LEU A 79 -8.74 -10.88 13.74
N CYS A 80 -8.31 -9.68 13.42
CA CYS A 80 -9.11 -8.46 13.45
C CYS A 80 -9.00 -7.70 12.13
N VAL A 81 -9.91 -6.75 11.92
CA VAL A 81 -9.96 -5.87 10.75
C VAL A 81 -9.99 -4.43 11.23
N TRP A 82 -9.02 -3.61 10.80
CA TRP A 82 -9.05 -2.17 11.00
C TRP A 82 -10.20 -1.52 10.23
N ASP A 83 -10.81 -0.49 10.78
CA ASP A 83 -11.79 0.31 10.04
C ASP A 83 -11.16 0.99 8.82
N LYS A 84 -9.92 1.44 8.97
CA LYS A 84 -9.09 1.98 7.88
C LYS A 84 -7.62 1.71 8.11
N ILE A 85 -6.83 1.71 7.03
CA ILE A 85 -5.37 1.70 7.07
C ILE A 85 -4.81 2.98 6.47
N VAL A 86 -3.60 3.34 6.89
CA VAL A 86 -2.90 4.57 6.50
C VAL A 86 -1.57 4.25 5.82
N PRO A 87 -1.08 5.11 4.90
CA PRO A 87 0.20 4.87 4.23
C PRO A 87 1.39 5.15 5.15
N ASN A 88 2.33 4.20 5.16
CA ASN A 88 3.71 4.40 5.58
C ASN A 88 4.57 4.36 4.30
N PHE A 89 5.10 5.51 3.89
CA PHE A 89 5.74 5.71 2.61
C PHE A 89 7.22 6.07 2.76
N THR A 90 8.00 5.84 1.70
CA THR A 90 9.45 6.03 1.73
C THR A 90 9.90 7.34 1.10
N PHE A 91 10.99 7.92 1.64
CA PHE A 91 11.79 8.97 1.02
C PHE A 91 13.15 8.42 0.65
N PHE A 92 13.64 8.77 -0.53
CA PHE A 92 15.01 8.51 -0.93
C PHE A 92 15.91 9.72 -0.59
N HIS A 93 17.08 9.45 -0.06
CA HIS A 93 18.11 10.44 0.25
C HIS A 93 19.25 10.32 -0.75
N PRO A 94 19.35 11.22 -1.75
CA PRO A 94 20.35 11.09 -2.82
C PRO A 94 21.79 11.34 -2.38
N ASP A 95 21.99 12.01 -1.24
CA ASP A 95 23.30 12.33 -0.70
C ASP A 95 24.08 11.12 -0.14
N ASP A 96 23.34 10.11 0.37
CA ASP A 96 23.92 8.89 0.95
C ASP A 96 23.29 7.59 0.39
N CYS A 97 22.38 7.70 -0.59
CA CYS A 97 21.69 6.58 -1.22
C CYS A 97 20.88 5.71 -0.24
N THR A 98 20.42 6.27 0.87
CA THR A 98 19.56 5.60 1.84
C THR A 98 18.09 6.01 1.65
N PHE A 99 17.20 5.43 2.45
CA PHE A 99 15.78 5.84 2.50
C PHE A 99 15.30 5.91 3.94
N SER A 100 14.21 6.62 4.13
CA SER A 100 13.49 6.72 5.39
C SER A 100 12.00 6.54 5.19
N ASP A 101 11.32 6.04 6.22
CA ASP A 101 9.85 5.88 6.25
C ASP A 101 9.19 7.06 6.94
N CYS A 102 8.06 7.48 6.40
CA CYS A 102 7.15 8.44 7.02
C CYS A 102 5.69 7.98 6.84
N TRP A 103 4.82 8.41 7.70
CA TRP A 103 3.40 8.07 7.64
C TRP A 103 2.52 9.33 7.64
N THR A 104 1.31 9.21 7.07
CA THR A 104 0.29 10.29 7.09
C THR A 104 -1.08 9.67 7.36
N ASP A 105 -1.91 10.36 8.14
CA ASP A 105 -3.30 9.96 8.28
C ASP A 105 -4.04 10.01 6.94
N PHE A 106 -4.97 9.06 6.76
CA PHE A 106 -5.76 8.99 5.53
C PHE A 106 -7.10 9.70 5.67
N SER A 107 -7.41 10.53 4.69
CA SER A 107 -8.72 11.15 4.45
C SER A 107 -9.25 10.74 3.08
N GLU A 108 -10.54 10.44 2.98
CA GLU A 108 -11.24 10.19 1.71
C GLU A 108 -11.30 11.45 0.82
N ASP A 109 -11.18 12.63 1.41
CA ASP A 109 -11.11 13.90 0.70
C ASP A 109 -9.70 14.13 0.18
N PHE A 110 -9.53 14.16 -1.15
CA PHE A 110 -8.21 14.29 -1.79
C PHE A 110 -7.45 15.55 -1.36
N PRO A 111 -8.04 16.76 -1.39
CA PRO A 111 -7.34 17.98 -0.94
C PRO A 111 -6.82 17.88 0.50
N THR A 112 -7.63 17.38 1.42
CA THR A 112 -7.27 17.18 2.83
C THR A 112 -6.08 16.22 2.95
N PHE A 113 -6.14 15.06 2.30
CA PHE A 113 -5.05 14.09 2.31
C PHE A 113 -3.80 14.64 1.64
N TYR A 114 -3.93 15.27 0.47
CA TYR A 114 -2.81 15.81 -0.29
C TYR A 114 -2.05 16.89 0.50
N ASN A 115 -2.76 17.79 1.17
CA ASN A 115 -2.15 18.80 2.02
C ASN A 115 -1.41 18.16 3.19
N ALA A 116 -2.00 17.17 3.86
CA ALA A 116 -1.38 16.47 4.98
C ALA A 116 -0.10 15.73 4.55
N ILE A 117 -0.17 14.91 3.49
CA ILE A 117 1.00 14.11 3.05
C ILE A 117 2.12 15.01 2.53
N THR A 118 1.81 16.08 1.82
CA THR A 118 2.84 17.02 1.33
C THR A 118 3.48 17.82 2.43
N ALA A 119 2.74 18.18 3.49
CA ALA A 119 3.27 18.80 4.70
C ALA A 119 4.22 17.85 5.44
N ASP A 120 3.84 16.59 5.63
CA ASP A 120 4.69 15.55 6.20
C ASP A 120 5.95 15.33 5.36
N MET A 121 5.80 15.21 4.03
CA MET A 121 6.93 15.12 3.10
C MET A 121 7.90 16.29 3.27
N GLN A 122 7.41 17.51 3.38
CA GLN A 122 8.26 18.69 3.54
C GLN A 122 8.95 18.74 4.90
N THR A 123 8.25 18.33 5.97
CA THR A 123 8.76 18.36 7.35
C THR A 123 9.85 17.32 7.57
N TYR A 124 9.70 16.12 6.99
CA TYR A 124 10.55 14.98 7.31
C TYR A 124 11.56 14.60 6.21
N LYS A 125 11.57 15.28 5.05
CA LYS A 125 12.41 14.92 3.88
C LYS A 125 13.92 14.83 4.18
N ASP A 126 14.40 15.61 5.14
CA ASP A 126 15.83 15.69 5.48
C ASP A 126 16.17 14.94 6.78
N VAL A 127 15.17 14.28 7.40
CA VAL A 127 15.37 13.49 8.62
C VAL A 127 15.88 12.10 8.24
N LYS A 128 17.06 11.73 8.72
CA LYS A 128 17.71 10.45 8.46
C LYS A 128 17.26 9.36 9.44
N GLY A 129 17.44 8.11 9.04
CA GLY A 129 17.06 6.92 9.79
C GLY A 129 15.78 6.26 9.24
N ILE A 130 15.48 5.05 9.72
CA ILE A 130 14.35 4.29 9.15
C ILE A 130 13.00 4.95 9.45
N LYS A 131 12.76 5.41 10.67
CA LYS A 131 11.49 6.02 11.11
C LYS A 131 11.67 7.48 11.41
N THR A 132 11.16 8.36 10.54
CA THR A 132 11.34 9.81 10.67
C THR A 132 10.25 10.48 11.51
N LYS A 133 9.00 10.11 11.29
CA LYS A 133 7.85 10.65 12.01
C LYS A 133 7.51 9.75 13.20
N PRO A 134 7.46 10.29 14.44
CA PRO A 134 7.13 9.49 15.64
C PRO A 134 5.68 9.04 15.64
N ASN A 135 5.34 8.14 16.58
CA ASN A 135 3.98 7.68 16.85
C ASN A 135 3.28 7.03 15.64
N GLN A 136 4.03 6.27 14.82
CA GLN A 136 3.42 5.53 13.71
C GLN A 136 2.26 4.68 14.21
N PRO A 137 1.05 4.81 13.63
CA PRO A 137 -0.10 4.05 14.05
C PRO A 137 0.04 2.57 13.66
N ALA A 138 -0.62 1.66 14.39
CA ALA A 138 -0.56 0.22 14.12
C ALA A 138 -1.29 -0.20 12.84
N ASN A 139 -2.26 0.59 12.39
CA ASN A 139 -3.09 0.32 11.19
C ASN A 139 -2.45 0.86 9.90
N PHE A 140 -1.15 0.65 9.71
CA PHE A 140 -0.45 1.09 8.50
C PHE A 140 -0.33 -0.01 7.44
N TYR A 141 -0.07 0.39 6.20
CA TYR A 141 0.50 -0.44 5.16
C TYR A 141 1.78 0.22 4.62
N CYS A 142 2.68 -0.56 4.00
CA CYS A 142 3.91 0.00 3.43
C CYS A 142 3.73 0.32 1.95
N VAL A 143 4.19 1.50 1.52
CA VAL A 143 4.25 1.87 0.11
C VAL A 143 5.59 2.48 -0.23
N SER A 144 6.22 1.98 -1.29
CA SER A 144 7.52 2.44 -1.78
C SER A 144 7.45 2.70 -3.28
N CYS A 145 8.45 3.43 -3.79
CA CYS A 145 8.60 3.67 -5.21
C CYS A 145 10.04 3.45 -5.65
N THR A 146 10.20 2.75 -6.79
CA THR A 146 11.48 2.55 -7.46
C THR A 146 11.45 3.28 -8.81
N PRO A 147 11.65 4.63 -8.83
CA PRO A 147 11.42 5.44 -10.03
C PRO A 147 12.52 5.27 -11.09
N TRP A 148 13.55 4.49 -10.80
CA TRP A 148 14.69 4.25 -11.69
C TRP A 148 14.44 3.13 -12.69
N THR A 149 13.49 2.22 -12.42
CA THR A 149 13.26 1.05 -13.27
C THR A 149 11.77 0.71 -13.41
N ALA A 150 11.39 0.33 -14.63
CA ALA A 150 10.11 -0.33 -14.89
C ALA A 150 10.35 -1.84 -14.74
N PHE A 151 9.89 -2.41 -13.64
CA PHE A 151 10.08 -3.82 -13.36
C PHE A 151 8.89 -4.66 -13.84
N THR A 152 9.13 -5.93 -14.16
CA THR A 152 8.09 -6.92 -14.49
C THR A 152 7.74 -7.83 -13.31
N GLY A 153 8.52 -7.75 -12.24
CA GLY A 153 8.32 -8.45 -10.98
C GLY A 153 9.15 -7.82 -9.89
N CYS A 154 8.60 -7.77 -8.68
CA CYS A 154 9.27 -7.27 -7.49
C CYS A 154 8.77 -8.10 -6.32
N GLY A 155 9.58 -8.27 -5.29
CA GLY A 155 9.16 -9.00 -4.10
C GLY A 155 10.18 -8.91 -2.99
N SER A 156 9.69 -9.01 -1.78
CA SER A 156 10.49 -9.19 -0.57
C SER A 156 9.91 -10.37 0.22
N ARG A 157 10.72 -11.00 1.01
CA ARG A 157 10.32 -12.13 1.84
C ARG A 157 10.89 -11.97 3.24
N VAL A 158 10.07 -12.25 4.24
CA VAL A 158 10.53 -12.38 5.63
C VAL A 158 11.23 -13.74 5.78
N ALA A 159 12.52 -13.73 6.15
CA ALA A 159 13.34 -14.95 6.18
C ALA A 159 12.86 -15.95 7.24
N ASP A 160 12.60 -15.51 8.47
CA ASP A 160 12.33 -16.35 9.63
C ASP A 160 11.01 -16.03 10.35
N GLY A 161 10.10 -15.29 9.73
CA GLY A 161 8.90 -14.76 10.35
C GLY A 161 7.59 -15.29 9.80
N GLN A 162 6.54 -14.85 10.46
CA GLN A 162 5.21 -14.90 9.88
C GLN A 162 5.12 -13.82 8.79
N PRO A 163 4.49 -14.11 7.64
CA PRO A 163 4.19 -13.10 6.64
C PRO A 163 3.47 -11.90 7.27
N ALA A 164 3.85 -10.69 6.83
CA ALA A 164 3.19 -9.48 7.30
C ALA A 164 1.72 -9.48 6.87
N TYR A 165 0.83 -9.17 7.80
CA TYR A 165 -0.61 -9.05 7.49
C TYR A 165 -0.95 -7.72 6.81
N PHE A 166 -0.12 -6.69 7.00
CA PHE A 166 -0.27 -5.43 6.29
C PHE A 166 0.24 -5.56 4.84
N PRO A 167 -0.42 -4.94 3.85
CA PRO A 167 0.06 -4.94 2.48
C PRO A 167 1.39 -4.19 2.34
N ILE A 168 2.23 -4.68 1.41
CA ILE A 168 3.40 -3.95 0.92
C ILE A 168 3.16 -3.67 -0.56
N VAL A 169 3.17 -2.39 -0.94
CA VAL A 169 2.98 -1.96 -2.32
C VAL A 169 4.26 -1.30 -2.83
N VAL A 170 4.73 -1.72 -4.01
CA VAL A 170 5.89 -1.11 -4.66
C VAL A 170 5.46 -0.60 -6.03
N MET A 171 5.66 0.69 -6.28
CA MET A 171 5.43 1.34 -7.57
C MET A 171 6.75 1.47 -8.32
N GLY A 172 6.75 1.16 -9.61
CA GLY A 172 7.94 1.32 -10.46
C GLY A 172 7.90 2.59 -11.30
N LYS A 173 8.90 2.72 -12.17
CA LYS A 173 8.95 3.78 -13.18
C LYS A 173 7.83 3.57 -14.19
N TYR A 174 7.06 4.63 -14.49
CA TYR A 174 6.08 4.58 -15.58
C TYR A 174 6.74 4.79 -16.93
N GLU A 175 6.21 4.12 -17.94
CA GLU A 175 6.71 4.17 -19.32
C GLU A 175 5.56 4.26 -20.33
N LYS A 176 5.82 4.93 -21.47
CA LYS A 176 4.86 4.97 -22.57
C LYS A 176 4.91 3.66 -23.35
N CYS A 177 3.77 3.00 -23.48
CA CYS A 177 3.63 1.77 -24.24
C CYS A 177 2.25 1.72 -24.92
N GLY A 178 2.19 1.54 -26.23
CA GLY A 178 0.93 1.35 -26.96
C GLY A 178 -0.09 2.48 -26.83
N GLY A 179 0.37 3.73 -26.68
CA GLY A 179 -0.52 4.89 -26.52
C GLY A 179 -1.01 5.13 -25.09
N LYS A 180 -0.61 4.28 -24.13
CA LYS A 180 -0.86 4.39 -22.70
C LYS A 180 0.42 4.75 -21.93
N VAL A 181 0.26 5.21 -20.70
CA VAL A 181 1.38 5.38 -19.77
C VAL A 181 1.22 4.39 -18.63
N ASN A 182 1.96 3.30 -18.71
CA ASN A 182 1.86 2.19 -17.76
C ASN A 182 2.90 2.31 -16.65
N MET A 183 2.47 2.11 -15.42
CA MET A 183 3.31 1.99 -14.23
C MET A 183 3.19 0.58 -13.67
N PRO A 184 4.28 -0.17 -13.49
CA PRO A 184 4.22 -1.45 -12.78
C PRO A 184 3.94 -1.19 -11.31
N VAL A 185 2.97 -1.91 -10.77
CA VAL A 185 2.64 -1.91 -9.34
C VAL A 185 2.68 -3.34 -8.85
N ASN A 186 3.38 -3.55 -7.75
CA ASN A 186 3.45 -4.83 -7.05
C ASN A 186 2.70 -4.74 -5.74
N ILE A 187 2.00 -5.81 -5.36
CA ILE A 187 1.41 -5.99 -4.04
C ILE A 187 1.85 -7.32 -3.44
N ILE A 188 2.28 -7.27 -2.17
CA ILE A 188 2.65 -8.43 -1.36
C ILE A 188 1.74 -8.46 -0.14
N ILE A 189 1.17 -9.62 0.19
CA ILE A 189 0.27 -9.81 1.32
C ILE A 189 0.37 -11.26 1.84
N ALA A 190 0.15 -11.47 3.14
CA ALA A 190 0.05 -12.82 3.69
C ALA A 190 -1.05 -13.64 3.01
N HIS A 191 -0.71 -14.82 2.47
CA HIS A 191 -1.69 -15.67 1.77
C HIS A 191 -2.81 -16.16 2.71
N ALA A 192 -2.56 -16.16 4.01
CA ALA A 192 -3.57 -16.45 5.01
C ALA A 192 -4.81 -15.56 4.91
N VAL A 193 -4.64 -14.28 4.57
CA VAL A 193 -5.76 -13.32 4.53
C VAL A 193 -6.23 -13.00 3.11
N ALA A 194 -5.37 -13.13 2.08
CA ALA A 194 -5.71 -12.76 0.71
C ALA A 194 -5.07 -13.70 -0.33
N ASP A 195 -5.58 -13.67 -1.55
CA ASP A 195 -5.11 -14.46 -2.69
C ASP A 195 -5.27 -13.69 -4.00
N GLY A 196 -5.15 -14.39 -5.15
CA GLY A 196 -5.26 -13.80 -6.48
C GLY A 196 -6.56 -13.06 -6.75
N TYR A 197 -7.69 -13.48 -6.16
CA TYR A 197 -8.94 -12.75 -6.29
C TYR A 197 -8.85 -11.35 -5.65
N HIS A 198 -8.31 -11.27 -4.44
CA HIS A 198 -8.17 -10.02 -3.70
C HIS A 198 -7.13 -9.08 -4.35
N ALA A 199 -6.02 -9.64 -4.86
CA ALA A 199 -5.05 -8.89 -5.64
C ALA A 199 -5.67 -8.36 -6.95
N GLY A 200 -6.48 -9.16 -7.63
CA GLY A 200 -7.24 -8.71 -8.81
C GLY A 200 -8.23 -7.58 -8.51
N LEU A 201 -8.93 -7.65 -7.36
CA LEU A 201 -9.77 -6.56 -6.87
C LEU A 201 -8.96 -5.28 -6.62
N PHE A 202 -7.79 -5.40 -6.00
CA PHE A 202 -6.90 -4.25 -5.75
C PHE A 202 -6.53 -3.54 -7.06
N PHE A 203 -6.07 -4.26 -8.08
CA PHE A 203 -5.70 -3.65 -9.35
C PHE A 203 -6.88 -2.99 -10.06
N ARG A 204 -8.06 -3.60 -10.00
CA ARG A 204 -9.28 -3.00 -10.52
C ARG A 204 -9.63 -1.70 -9.80
N TYR A 205 -9.66 -1.72 -8.47
CA TYR A 205 -9.98 -0.54 -7.67
C TYR A 205 -8.91 0.55 -7.80
N LEU A 206 -7.63 0.16 -7.87
CA LEU A 206 -6.56 1.13 -8.12
C LEU A 206 -6.74 1.82 -9.46
N GLN A 207 -7.07 1.09 -10.53
CA GLN A 207 -7.32 1.71 -11.83
C GLN A 207 -8.54 2.65 -11.79
N GLU A 208 -9.62 2.27 -11.11
CA GLU A 208 -10.79 3.14 -10.89
C GLU A 208 -10.40 4.47 -10.20
N GLU A 209 -9.58 4.41 -9.14
CA GLU A 209 -9.14 5.60 -8.40
C GLU A 209 -8.16 6.47 -9.23
N LEU A 210 -7.27 5.85 -10.02
CA LEU A 210 -6.36 6.55 -10.93
C LEU A 210 -7.13 7.27 -12.06
N ASP A 211 -8.26 6.71 -12.49
CA ASP A 211 -9.11 7.29 -13.53
C ASP A 211 -10.09 8.34 -12.97
N PHE A 212 -10.40 8.28 -11.68
CA PHE A 212 -11.29 9.24 -11.02
C PHE A 212 -10.66 10.63 -10.87
N LEU A 213 -9.37 10.70 -10.57
CA LEU A 213 -8.59 11.94 -10.55
C LEU A 213 -8.26 12.37 -11.96
N ARG A 214 -9.11 13.23 -12.57
CA ARG A 214 -8.98 13.71 -13.94
C ARG A 214 -9.39 15.19 -14.11
#